data_4e35173cd26839dc3a8cee1415f49423
#
_entry.id   4e35173cd26839dc3a8cee1415f49423
#
_cell.length_a   1.000
_cell.length_b   1.000
_cell.length_c   1.000
_cell.angle_alpha   90.00
_cell.angle_beta   90.00
_cell.angle_gamma   90.00
#
_symmetry.space_group_name_H-M   'P 1'
#
loop_
_entity.id
_entity.type
_entity.pdbx_description
1 polymer ?
#
loop_
_entity_poly.entity_id
_entity_poly.type
_entity_poly.pdbx_seq_one_letter_code
_entity_poly.pdbx_strand_id
1 'polypeptide(L)'
;EPEAEFRQLAGSGVFDMVPARDGLRIRFGDLSILLHRVMHPVPTYCFSVEHRGRRLFYTGDTGYFSGLVDLAKGAHVILADTGFLNGEKTTDVAPHLTAGEAGRLASLCGAEQLLCTHIWGGEQRDQVILSEAKAYFPNTLVVEELHEYII
;
A
#
# COMPACT_ATOMS: atom_id res chain seq x y z
N GLU A 1 -18.23 -16.57 7.56
CA GLU A 1 -18.42 -15.11 7.30
C GLU A 1 -17.36 -14.33 8.09
N PRO A 2 -16.69 -13.32 7.49
CA PRO A 2 -15.60 -12.56 8.15
C PRO A 2 -16.01 -11.97 9.50
N GLU A 3 -17.27 -11.62 9.66
CA GLU A 3 -17.82 -11.06 10.89
C GLU A 3 -17.89 -12.08 12.04
N ALA A 4 -18.13 -13.34 11.73
CA ALA A 4 -18.17 -14.41 12.74
C ALA A 4 -16.77 -14.72 13.26
N GLU A 5 -15.78 -14.78 12.37
CA GLU A 5 -14.36 -14.96 12.73
C GLU A 5 -13.85 -13.79 13.56
N PHE A 6 -14.17 -12.55 13.16
CA PHE A 6 -13.83 -11.36 13.93
C PHE A 6 -14.41 -11.39 15.34
N ARG A 7 -15.69 -11.74 15.49
CA ARG A 7 -16.34 -11.87 16.82
C ARG A 7 -15.68 -12.94 17.68
N GLN A 8 -15.29 -14.06 17.08
CA GLN A 8 -14.59 -15.13 17.78
C GLN A 8 -13.22 -14.66 18.27
N LEU A 9 -12.45 -13.98 17.42
CA LEU A 9 -11.13 -13.42 17.79
C LEU A 9 -11.26 -12.35 18.88
N ALA A 10 -12.19 -11.41 18.71
CA ALA A 10 -12.44 -10.35 19.68
C ALA A 10 -12.92 -10.88 21.05
N GLY A 11 -13.72 -11.96 21.04
CA GLY A 11 -14.21 -12.60 22.25
C GLY A 11 -13.23 -13.57 22.91
N SER A 12 -12.12 -13.89 22.27
CA SER A 12 -11.15 -14.88 22.79
C SER A 12 -10.35 -14.41 24.01
N GLY A 13 -10.26 -13.10 24.24
CA GLY A 13 -9.41 -12.51 25.28
C GLY A 13 -7.89 -12.59 24.99
N VAL A 14 -7.52 -13.09 23.81
CA VAL A 14 -6.12 -13.23 23.37
C VAL A 14 -5.63 -11.95 22.67
N PHE A 15 -6.56 -11.20 22.06
CA PHE A 15 -6.26 -10.01 21.26
C PHE A 15 -6.89 -8.75 21.86
N ASP A 16 -6.11 -7.68 21.91
CA ASP A 16 -6.58 -6.34 22.20
C ASP A 16 -7.01 -5.66 20.88
N MET A 17 -8.29 -5.70 20.57
CA MET A 17 -8.83 -5.24 19.29
C MET A 17 -9.00 -3.74 19.27
N VAL A 18 -8.21 -3.05 18.45
CA VAL A 18 -8.30 -1.59 18.26
C VAL A 18 -8.96 -1.29 16.91
N PRO A 19 -10.15 -0.67 16.90
CA PRO A 19 -10.80 -0.30 15.63
C PRO A 19 -9.94 0.66 14.81
N ALA A 20 -9.70 0.31 13.54
CA ALA A 20 -9.02 1.19 12.60
C ALA A 20 -9.85 2.46 12.36
N ARG A 21 -9.19 3.61 12.35
CA ARG A 21 -9.78 4.92 12.06
C ARG A 21 -8.75 5.85 11.44
N ASP A 22 -9.22 6.83 10.71
CA ASP A 22 -8.36 7.86 10.15
C ASP A 22 -7.56 8.59 11.23
N GLY A 23 -6.25 8.77 11.00
CA GLY A 23 -5.32 9.39 11.96
C GLY A 23 -4.96 8.51 13.17
N LEU A 24 -5.36 7.23 13.21
CA LEU A 24 -4.95 6.33 14.29
C LEU A 24 -3.44 6.13 14.26
N ARG A 25 -2.82 6.44 15.40
CA ARG A 25 -1.38 6.21 15.63
C ARG A 25 -1.17 5.11 16.66
N ILE A 26 -0.37 4.13 16.30
CA ILE A 26 0.03 3.01 17.16
C ILE A 26 1.53 3.09 17.36
N ARG A 27 2.02 2.81 18.57
CA ARG A 27 3.44 2.84 18.90
C ARG A 27 3.87 1.56 19.60
N PHE A 28 5.04 1.05 19.18
CA PHE A 28 5.73 -0.08 19.80
C PHE A 28 7.21 0.30 19.99
N GLY A 29 7.57 0.79 21.18
CA GLY A 29 8.90 1.32 21.40
C GLY A 29 9.18 2.53 20.50
N ASP A 30 10.21 2.45 19.67
CA ASP A 30 10.60 3.47 18.69
C ASP A 30 9.93 3.30 17.30
N LEU A 31 9.13 2.24 17.12
CA LEU A 31 8.34 2.06 15.92
C LEU A 31 6.99 2.78 16.04
N SER A 32 6.62 3.54 15.03
CA SER A 32 5.34 4.27 14.94
C SER A 32 4.60 3.89 13.66
N ILE A 33 3.32 3.55 13.80
CA ILE A 33 2.41 3.26 12.66
C ILE A 33 1.32 4.31 12.66
N LEU A 34 1.05 4.93 11.50
CA LEU A 34 -0.01 5.92 11.32
C LEU A 34 -0.91 5.49 10.17
N LEU A 35 -2.21 5.39 10.45
CA LEU A 35 -3.24 4.97 9.49
C LEU A 35 -3.97 6.20 8.93
N HIS A 36 -4.28 6.15 7.63
CA HIS A 36 -5.20 7.08 6.99
C HIS A 36 -6.18 6.35 6.08
N ARG A 37 -7.43 6.84 6.04
CA ARG A 37 -8.43 6.28 5.16
C ARG A 37 -8.10 6.59 3.70
N VAL A 38 -8.33 5.62 2.82
CA VAL A 38 -8.08 5.72 1.38
C VAL A 38 -9.35 5.48 0.57
N MET A 39 -9.24 5.61 -0.75
CA MET A 39 -10.37 5.53 -1.67
C MET A 39 -10.58 4.09 -2.14
N HIS A 40 -11.51 3.40 -1.48
CA HIS A 40 -11.91 2.03 -1.81
C HIS A 40 -13.40 1.83 -1.47
N PRO A 41 -14.14 0.93 -2.15
CA PRO A 41 -15.56 0.66 -1.89
C PRO A 41 -15.89 0.23 -0.46
N VAL A 42 -14.96 -0.48 0.19
CA VAL A 42 -15.06 -0.81 1.63
C VAL A 42 -14.08 0.04 2.44
N PRO A 43 -14.31 0.19 3.77
CA PRO A 43 -13.38 0.90 4.64
C PRO A 43 -11.98 0.30 4.59
N THR A 44 -11.06 1.00 3.92
CA THR A 44 -9.67 0.60 3.73
C THR A 44 -8.73 1.71 4.18
N TYR A 45 -7.55 1.34 4.65
CA TYR A 45 -6.58 2.27 5.20
C TYR A 45 -5.20 2.01 4.59
N CYS A 46 -4.52 3.08 4.19
CA CYS A 46 -3.08 3.07 4.05
C CYS A 46 -2.43 3.19 5.42
N PHE A 47 -1.14 2.89 5.51
CA PHE A 47 -0.38 3.20 6.70
C PHE A 47 1.08 3.53 6.39
N SER A 48 1.66 4.39 7.21
CA SER A 48 3.10 4.58 7.27
C SER A 48 3.67 3.90 8.51
N VAL A 49 4.83 3.29 8.35
CA VAL A 49 5.64 2.73 9.44
C VAL A 49 6.93 3.53 9.51
N GLU A 50 7.21 4.10 10.67
CA GLU A 50 8.42 4.87 10.94
C GLU A 50 9.25 4.20 12.02
N HIS A 51 10.54 4.01 11.74
CA HIS A 51 11.50 3.46 12.68
C HIS A 51 12.90 4.03 12.39
N ARG A 52 13.56 4.61 13.40
CA ARG A 52 14.95 5.13 13.31
C ARG A 52 15.20 6.04 12.10
N GLY A 53 14.23 6.91 11.78
CA GLY A 53 14.33 7.85 10.66
C GLY A 53 14.03 7.25 9.28
N ARG A 54 13.74 5.96 9.18
CA ARG A 54 13.27 5.32 7.94
C ARG A 54 11.75 5.26 7.95
N ARG A 55 11.13 5.41 6.78
CA ARG A 55 9.69 5.39 6.60
C ARG A 55 9.30 4.49 5.43
N LEU A 56 8.47 3.49 5.72
CA LEU A 56 7.70 2.73 4.75
C LEU A 56 6.30 3.35 4.63
N PHE A 57 5.77 3.45 3.43
CA PHE A 57 4.37 3.77 3.18
C PHE A 57 3.71 2.61 2.42
N TYR A 58 2.65 2.02 2.99
CA TYR A 58 1.80 1.04 2.31
C TYR A 58 0.51 1.71 1.89
N THR A 59 0.17 1.63 0.61
CA THR A 59 -1.02 2.30 0.08
C THR A 59 -2.34 1.72 0.57
N GLY A 60 -2.36 0.44 0.99
CA GLY A 60 -3.60 -0.32 1.07
C GLY A 60 -4.22 -0.47 -0.31
N ASP A 61 -5.34 -1.15 -0.40
CA ASP A 61 -6.12 -1.23 -1.64
C ASP A 61 -6.79 0.12 -1.87
N THR A 62 -6.39 0.82 -2.92
CA THR A 62 -6.87 2.19 -3.18
C THR A 62 -6.80 2.56 -4.65
N GLY A 63 -7.81 3.28 -5.12
CA GLY A 63 -7.69 4.08 -6.33
C GLY A 63 -6.80 5.31 -6.10
N TYR A 64 -6.34 5.92 -7.19
CA TYR A 64 -5.56 7.15 -7.12
C TYR A 64 -6.46 8.35 -6.74
N PHE A 65 -6.00 9.16 -5.77
CA PHE A 65 -6.61 10.43 -5.40
C PHE A 65 -5.53 11.47 -5.06
N SER A 66 -5.85 12.74 -5.15
CA SER A 66 -4.88 13.84 -5.03
C SER A 66 -4.15 13.87 -3.68
N GLY A 67 -4.81 13.48 -2.59
CA GLY A 67 -4.22 13.43 -1.25
C GLY A 67 -3.23 12.29 -1.02
N LEU A 68 -3.18 11.29 -1.91
CA LEU A 68 -2.31 10.11 -1.71
C LEU A 68 -0.82 10.48 -1.72
N VAL A 69 -0.44 11.46 -2.54
CA VAL A 69 0.94 11.99 -2.59
C VAL A 69 1.32 12.62 -1.25
N ASP A 70 0.44 13.41 -0.66
CA ASP A 70 0.72 14.06 0.63
C ASP A 70 0.86 13.05 1.76
N LEU A 71 0.05 11.98 1.76
CA LEU A 71 0.14 10.88 2.72
C LEU A 71 1.45 10.10 2.60
N ALA A 72 1.92 9.88 1.36
CA ALA A 72 3.14 9.13 1.07
C ALA A 72 4.43 9.98 1.13
N LYS A 73 4.30 11.30 1.20
CA LYS A 73 5.44 12.22 1.14
C LYS A 73 6.50 11.91 2.20
N GLY A 74 7.77 11.82 1.78
CA GLY A 74 8.89 11.50 2.65
C GLY A 74 9.02 10.01 2.99
N ALA A 75 8.25 9.13 2.34
CA ALA A 75 8.51 7.69 2.42
C ALA A 75 9.81 7.35 1.68
N HIS A 76 10.65 6.53 2.30
CA HIS A 76 11.85 5.98 1.65
C HIS A 76 11.47 4.81 0.75
N VAL A 77 10.54 3.97 1.21
CA VAL A 77 9.99 2.86 0.44
C VAL A 77 8.48 3.00 0.36
N ILE A 78 7.93 2.82 -0.84
CA ILE A 78 6.48 2.70 -1.05
C ILE A 78 6.19 1.25 -1.42
N LEU A 79 5.33 0.60 -0.64
CA LEU A 79 4.68 -0.66 -0.98
C LEU A 79 3.30 -0.32 -1.53
N ALA A 80 3.10 -0.54 -2.83
CA ALA A 80 1.89 -0.09 -3.51
C ALA A 80 1.03 -1.27 -3.99
N ASP A 81 -0.28 -1.15 -3.74
CA ASP A 81 -1.28 -1.87 -4.51
C ASP A 81 -1.12 -1.52 -6.00
N THR A 82 -0.91 -2.51 -6.85
CA THR A 82 -0.76 -2.37 -8.30
C THR A 82 -1.63 -3.39 -9.04
N GLY A 83 -2.89 -3.48 -8.59
CA GLY A 83 -3.84 -4.46 -9.11
C GLY A 83 -4.18 -4.29 -10.60
N PHE A 84 -3.97 -3.09 -11.19
CA PHE A 84 -4.29 -2.80 -12.59
C PHE A 84 -3.08 -2.50 -13.47
N LEU A 85 -3.13 -2.97 -14.71
CA LEU A 85 -2.34 -2.44 -15.82
C LEU A 85 -2.86 -1.04 -16.22
N ASN A 86 -2.02 -0.23 -16.85
CA ASN A 86 -2.39 1.14 -17.25
C ASN A 86 -3.63 1.19 -18.15
N GLY A 87 -3.84 0.19 -19.01
CA GLY A 87 -4.98 0.12 -19.91
C GLY A 87 -6.26 -0.48 -19.32
N GLU A 88 -6.22 -1.01 -18.09
CA GLU A 88 -7.37 -1.69 -17.48
C GLU A 88 -8.27 -0.73 -16.68
N LYS A 89 -7.77 0.44 -16.32
CA LYS A 89 -8.56 1.44 -15.60
C LYS A 89 -9.56 2.10 -16.52
N THR A 90 -10.82 1.73 -16.39
CA THR A 90 -11.92 2.23 -17.24
C THR A 90 -12.69 3.39 -16.62
N THR A 91 -12.48 3.70 -15.34
CA THR A 91 -13.15 4.77 -14.60
C THR A 91 -12.20 5.43 -13.62
N ASP A 92 -12.45 6.71 -13.30
CA ASP A 92 -11.66 7.44 -12.29
C ASP A 92 -11.86 6.92 -10.86
N VAL A 93 -12.88 6.07 -10.64
CA VAL A 93 -13.23 5.47 -9.33
C VAL A 93 -12.78 4.00 -9.26
N ALA A 94 -11.67 3.65 -9.91
CA ALA A 94 -11.12 2.31 -9.81
C ALA A 94 -10.60 2.05 -8.38
N PRO A 95 -10.84 0.83 -7.82
CA PRO A 95 -10.49 0.53 -6.42
C PRO A 95 -8.99 0.29 -6.19
N HIS A 96 -8.19 0.18 -7.24
CA HIS A 96 -6.76 -0.12 -7.21
C HIS A 96 -5.97 0.87 -8.05
N LEU A 97 -4.68 1.04 -7.73
CA LEU A 97 -3.76 1.78 -8.57
C LEU A 97 -3.43 0.99 -9.84
N THR A 98 -3.16 1.72 -10.91
CA THR A 98 -2.42 1.15 -12.04
C THR A 98 -0.92 1.17 -11.74
N ALA A 99 -0.18 0.32 -12.44
CA ALA A 99 1.28 0.28 -12.35
C ALA A 99 1.92 1.66 -12.60
N GLY A 100 1.43 2.40 -13.59
CA GLY A 100 1.91 3.75 -13.88
C GLY A 100 1.54 4.78 -12.80
N GLU A 101 0.36 4.66 -12.18
CA GLU A 101 -0.02 5.53 -11.05
C GLU A 101 0.87 5.29 -9.84
N ALA A 102 1.20 4.03 -9.52
CA ALA A 102 2.15 3.68 -8.45
C ALA A 102 3.56 4.23 -8.74
N GLY A 103 4.05 4.09 -9.96
CA GLY A 103 5.33 4.66 -10.37
C GLY A 103 5.38 6.19 -10.26
N ARG A 104 4.31 6.88 -10.68
CA ARG A 104 4.20 8.35 -10.52
C ARG A 104 4.12 8.75 -9.05
N LEU A 105 3.38 8.03 -8.23
CA LEU A 105 3.30 8.26 -6.79
C LEU A 105 4.71 8.23 -6.17
N ALA A 106 5.48 7.17 -6.44
CA ALA A 106 6.84 7.02 -5.93
C ALA A 106 7.76 8.17 -6.38
N SER A 107 7.68 8.57 -7.65
CA SER A 107 8.44 9.69 -8.20
C SER A 107 8.08 11.02 -7.52
N LEU A 108 6.79 11.33 -7.37
CA LEU A 108 6.31 12.58 -6.76
C LEU A 108 6.63 12.67 -5.27
N CYS A 109 6.68 11.53 -4.56
CA CYS A 109 7.02 11.50 -3.14
C CYS A 109 8.51 11.55 -2.88
N GLY A 110 9.36 11.39 -3.90
CA GLY A 110 10.80 11.31 -3.77
C GLY A 110 11.25 10.02 -3.07
N ALA A 111 10.53 8.93 -3.27
CA ALA A 111 10.87 7.64 -2.69
C ALA A 111 12.23 7.14 -3.19
N GLU A 112 12.87 6.27 -2.44
CA GLU A 112 14.10 5.58 -2.87
C GLU A 112 13.77 4.30 -3.62
N GLN A 113 12.66 3.61 -3.25
CA GLN A 113 12.23 2.36 -3.85
C GLN A 113 10.71 2.24 -3.91
N LEU A 114 10.22 1.63 -4.99
CA LEU A 114 8.82 1.19 -5.14
C LEU A 114 8.76 -0.33 -5.15
N LEU A 115 7.90 -0.88 -4.30
CA LEU A 115 7.55 -2.29 -4.23
C LEU A 115 6.10 -2.46 -4.69
N CYS A 116 5.89 -3.16 -5.79
CA CYS A 116 4.57 -3.46 -6.33
C CYS A 116 4.02 -4.77 -5.73
N THR A 117 2.80 -4.73 -5.23
CA THR A 117 2.11 -5.88 -4.62
C THR A 117 0.64 -5.95 -5.05
N HIS A 118 -0.11 -6.94 -4.54
CA HIS A 118 -1.54 -7.11 -4.82
C HIS A 118 -1.83 -7.32 -6.32
N ILE A 119 -0.97 -8.11 -6.98
CA ILE A 119 -1.03 -8.39 -8.42
C ILE A 119 -1.69 -9.74 -8.64
N TRP A 120 -2.64 -9.80 -9.56
CA TRP A 120 -3.30 -11.04 -9.96
C TRP A 120 -2.83 -11.49 -11.34
N GLY A 121 -2.74 -12.78 -11.61
CA GLY A 121 -2.53 -13.33 -12.95
C GLY A 121 -1.13 -13.87 -13.25
N GLY A 122 -0.26 -13.94 -12.24
CA GLY A 122 1.02 -14.65 -12.32
C GLY A 122 2.12 -13.90 -13.08
N GLU A 123 3.24 -14.58 -13.31
CA GLU A 123 4.54 -14.02 -13.70
C GLU A 123 4.51 -13.15 -14.97
N GLN A 124 3.71 -13.50 -15.96
CA GLN A 124 3.60 -12.68 -17.19
C GLN A 124 3.02 -11.29 -16.88
N ARG A 125 2.03 -11.23 -15.98
CA ARG A 125 1.42 -9.98 -15.57
C ARG A 125 2.40 -9.14 -14.73
N ASP A 126 3.16 -9.79 -13.84
CA ASP A 126 4.19 -9.15 -13.02
C ASP A 126 5.23 -8.42 -13.89
N GLN A 127 5.64 -9.03 -14.99
CA GLN A 127 6.57 -8.41 -15.96
C GLN A 127 5.99 -7.16 -16.61
N VAL A 128 4.70 -7.18 -16.94
CA VAL A 128 4.02 -6.01 -17.54
C VAL A 128 3.89 -4.90 -16.49
N ILE A 129 3.42 -5.22 -15.28
CA ILE A 129 3.33 -4.27 -14.15
C ILE A 129 4.69 -3.62 -13.89
N LEU A 130 5.74 -4.45 -13.81
CA LEU A 130 7.11 -3.97 -13.59
C LEU A 130 7.56 -3.00 -14.70
N SER A 131 7.29 -3.33 -15.95
CA SER A 131 7.64 -2.50 -17.11
C SER A 131 6.91 -1.16 -17.08
N GLU A 132 5.60 -1.18 -16.83
CA GLU A 132 4.76 0.02 -16.78
C GLU A 132 5.12 0.94 -15.61
N ALA A 133 5.38 0.39 -14.43
CA ALA A 133 5.80 1.17 -13.26
C ALA A 133 7.20 1.77 -13.43
N LYS A 134 8.16 1.00 -13.98
CA LYS A 134 9.53 1.46 -14.28
C LYS A 134 9.60 2.59 -15.29
N ALA A 135 8.62 2.74 -16.15
CA ALA A 135 8.53 3.87 -17.07
C ALA A 135 8.44 5.23 -16.32
N TYR A 136 7.99 5.24 -15.07
CA TYR A 136 7.86 6.42 -14.22
C TYR A 136 8.82 6.43 -13.03
N PHE A 137 9.20 5.25 -12.54
CA PHE A 137 10.09 5.13 -11.40
C PHE A 137 11.02 3.91 -11.56
N PRO A 138 12.29 4.11 -12.00
CA PRO A 138 13.19 3.01 -12.37
C PRO A 138 13.51 2.03 -11.24
N ASN A 139 13.63 2.50 -9.98
CA ASN A 139 13.91 1.64 -8.84
C ASN A 139 12.62 0.98 -8.31
N THR A 140 12.02 0.14 -9.18
CA THR A 140 10.78 -0.60 -8.90
C THR A 140 11.05 -2.09 -8.93
N LEU A 141 10.45 -2.82 -7.99
CA LEU A 141 10.39 -4.27 -7.93
C LEU A 141 8.94 -4.73 -7.79
N VAL A 142 8.61 -5.91 -8.30
CA VAL A 142 7.45 -6.69 -7.87
C VAL A 142 7.88 -7.54 -6.69
N VAL A 143 7.08 -7.54 -5.62
CA VAL A 143 7.41 -8.32 -4.42
C VAL A 143 7.17 -9.81 -4.63
N GLU A 144 8.04 -10.62 -4.05
CA GLU A 144 7.91 -12.07 -4.01
C GLU A 144 7.45 -12.51 -2.61
N GLU A 145 6.56 -13.47 -2.57
CA GLU A 145 6.10 -14.05 -1.29
C GLU A 145 7.28 -14.66 -0.53
N LEU A 146 7.26 -14.52 0.79
CA LEU A 146 8.28 -15.04 1.70
C LEU A 146 9.70 -14.49 1.48
N HIS A 147 9.83 -13.40 0.72
CA HIS A 147 11.10 -12.70 0.53
C HIS A 147 11.23 -11.52 1.52
N GLU A 148 12.43 -11.30 2.04
CA GLU A 148 12.72 -10.19 2.95
C GLU A 148 13.24 -8.98 2.20
N TYR A 149 12.67 -7.80 2.48
CA TYR A 149 13.09 -6.51 1.96
C TYR A 149 13.58 -5.62 3.10
N ILE A 150 14.79 -5.09 2.96
CA ILE A 150 15.38 -4.18 3.95
C ILE A 150 14.97 -2.74 3.61
N ILE A 151 14.45 -2.00 4.60
CA ILE A 151 13.91 -0.63 4.46
C ILE A 151 14.77 0.38 5.22
#